data_48f50dd3255aab372c804b1d8e2a4212
#
_entry.id   48f50dd3255aab372c804b1d8e2a4212
#
_cell.length_a   1.000
_cell.length_b   1.000
_cell.length_c   1.000
_cell.angle_alpha   90.00
_cell.angle_beta   90.00
_cell.angle_gamma   90.00
#
_symmetry.space_group_name_H-M   'P 1'
#
loop_
_entity.id
_entity.type
_entity.pdbx_description
1 polymer ?
#
loop_
_entity_poly.entity_id
_entity_poly.type
_entity_poly.pdbx_seq_one_letter_code
_entity_poly.pdbx_strand_id
1 'polypeptide(L)'
;MEEALLTPNPYSRPQDALSTVTQLYVHYTANPGTSARQNRDYFEGLAQTGLTSASAHFVIGYEGEIVQCIPLNEMAYAVIGENDHSISIECCYLDQDGKFTDATYQSLLKLLGWLMEEYNLDVSDVKRHYDAGGKLCPLYYVEHEDAWEKLRADIGEAIRDLQADGSDTEN
;
A
#
# COMPACT_ATOMS: atom_id res chain seq x y z
N MET A 1 8.38 11.18 -0.53
CA MET A 1 7.29 10.62 -1.36
C MET A 1 7.24 11.38 -2.68
N GLU A 2 7.17 10.66 -3.80
CA GLU A 2 7.05 11.20 -5.15
C GLU A 2 5.59 11.09 -5.61
N GLU A 3 4.99 12.16 -6.10
CA GLU A 3 3.70 12.10 -6.79
C GLU A 3 3.94 11.82 -8.28
N ALA A 4 3.46 10.68 -8.77
CA ALA A 4 3.54 10.26 -10.16
C ALA A 4 2.21 9.64 -10.60
N LEU A 5 1.16 10.45 -10.56
CA LEU A 5 -0.20 10.01 -10.82
C LEU A 5 -0.34 9.37 -12.21
N LEU A 6 -1.16 8.33 -12.28
CA LEU A 6 -1.51 7.68 -13.53
C LEU A 6 -2.37 8.60 -14.39
N THR A 7 -2.23 8.49 -15.70
CA THR A 7 -3.15 9.13 -16.64
C THR A 7 -4.55 8.53 -16.47
N PRO A 8 -5.63 9.33 -16.37
CA PRO A 8 -6.99 8.83 -16.31
C PRO A 8 -7.31 7.87 -17.45
N ASN A 9 -7.79 6.68 -17.11
CA ASN A 9 -8.15 5.63 -18.07
C ASN A 9 -9.03 4.57 -17.37
N PRO A 10 -9.82 3.78 -18.12
CA PRO A 10 -10.77 2.83 -17.53
C PRO A 10 -10.12 1.59 -16.91
N TYR A 11 -8.80 1.35 -17.06
CA TYR A 11 -8.14 0.12 -16.63
C TYR A 11 -7.33 0.28 -15.35
N SER A 12 -6.77 1.46 -15.07
CA SER A 12 -5.93 1.67 -13.89
C SER A 12 -6.26 2.93 -13.10
N ARG A 13 -6.87 3.95 -13.71
CA ARG A 13 -7.35 5.16 -13.01
C ARG A 13 -8.68 5.63 -13.59
N PRO A 14 -9.82 5.02 -13.20
CA PRO A 14 -11.14 5.37 -13.74
C PRO A 14 -11.66 6.71 -13.23
N GLN A 15 -11.05 7.29 -12.21
CA GLN A 15 -11.50 8.51 -11.51
C GLN A 15 -12.83 8.34 -10.79
N ASP A 16 -13.19 7.10 -10.42
CA ASP A 16 -14.31 6.85 -9.52
C ASP A 16 -13.99 7.40 -8.13
N ALA A 17 -14.97 8.07 -7.53
CA ALA A 17 -14.78 8.73 -6.26
C ALA A 17 -14.59 7.74 -5.10
N LEU A 18 -13.58 7.98 -4.25
CA LEU A 18 -13.38 7.34 -2.97
C LEU A 18 -13.75 8.34 -1.87
N SER A 19 -14.94 8.20 -1.30
CA SER A 19 -15.48 9.16 -0.31
C SER A 19 -15.31 8.71 1.15
N THR A 20 -15.05 7.42 1.37
CA THR A 20 -14.89 6.84 2.70
C THR A 20 -13.74 5.85 2.65
N VAL A 21 -12.84 5.92 3.62
CA VAL A 21 -11.76 4.92 3.80
C VAL A 21 -11.95 4.28 5.16
N THR A 22 -12.12 2.97 5.16
CA THR A 22 -12.29 2.16 6.38
C THR A 22 -11.24 1.08 6.53
N GLN A 23 -10.43 0.83 5.49
CA GLN A 23 -9.41 -0.21 5.48
C GLN A 23 -8.18 0.20 4.66
N LEU A 24 -7.03 -0.32 5.05
CA LEU A 24 -5.77 -0.22 4.32
C LEU A 24 -5.31 -1.61 3.92
N TYR A 25 -5.07 -1.84 2.63
CA TYR A 25 -4.61 -3.14 2.12
C TYR A 25 -3.13 -3.11 1.76
N VAL A 26 -2.39 -4.06 2.33
CA VAL A 26 -0.98 -4.32 2.02
C VAL A 26 -0.88 -5.43 0.99
N HIS A 27 -0.10 -5.17 -0.06
CA HIS A 27 0.18 -6.10 -1.16
C HIS A 27 1.68 -6.27 -1.35
N TYR A 28 2.07 -7.26 -2.12
CA TYR A 28 3.39 -7.35 -2.73
C TYR A 28 3.24 -7.38 -4.25
N THR A 29 4.23 -6.89 -4.98
CA THR A 29 4.14 -6.75 -6.44
C THR A 29 4.13 -8.09 -7.21
N ALA A 30 4.40 -9.21 -6.55
CA ALA A 30 4.56 -10.54 -7.13
C ALA A 30 5.58 -10.60 -8.29
N ASN A 31 6.52 -9.66 -8.31
CA ASN A 31 7.53 -9.49 -9.35
C ASN A 31 8.87 -9.04 -8.72
N PRO A 32 9.67 -10.00 -8.19
CA PRO A 32 10.88 -9.69 -7.46
C PRO A 32 11.89 -8.86 -8.28
N GLY A 33 12.52 -7.88 -7.64
CA GLY A 33 13.55 -7.04 -8.23
C GLY A 33 13.03 -5.90 -9.11
N THR A 34 11.71 -5.70 -9.23
CA THR A 34 11.15 -4.53 -9.92
C THR A 34 11.06 -3.33 -8.97
N SER A 35 11.38 -2.13 -9.46
CA SER A 35 11.31 -0.87 -8.71
C SER A 35 9.87 -0.34 -8.59
N ALA A 36 9.67 0.62 -7.68
CA ALA A 36 8.38 1.32 -7.57
C ALA A 36 7.99 1.97 -8.91
N ARG A 37 8.92 2.58 -9.60
CA ARG A 37 8.68 3.23 -10.89
C ARG A 37 8.25 2.25 -11.98
N GLN A 38 8.90 1.09 -12.06
CA GLN A 38 8.53 0.04 -13.03
C GLN A 38 7.11 -0.49 -12.78
N ASN A 39 6.71 -0.66 -11.52
CA ASN A 39 5.35 -1.09 -11.19
C ASN A 39 4.31 0.02 -11.47
N ARG A 40 4.62 1.27 -11.17
CA ARG A 40 3.80 2.43 -11.57
C ARG A 40 3.64 2.47 -13.10
N ASP A 41 4.70 2.29 -13.85
CA ASP A 41 4.68 2.32 -15.32
C ASP A 41 3.94 1.12 -15.92
N TYR A 42 3.94 -0.03 -15.24
CA TYR A 42 3.05 -1.15 -15.60
C TYR A 42 1.57 -0.73 -15.51
N PHE A 43 1.15 -0.09 -14.43
CA PHE A 43 -0.22 0.42 -14.30
C PHE A 43 -0.55 1.46 -15.38
N GLU A 44 0.37 2.36 -15.70
CA GLU A 44 0.21 3.33 -16.78
C GLU A 44 0.01 2.65 -18.15
N GLY A 45 0.78 1.59 -18.41
CA GLY A 45 0.71 0.83 -19.66
C GLY A 45 -0.63 0.13 -19.88
N LEU A 46 -1.40 -0.15 -18.83
CA LEU A 46 -2.73 -0.76 -18.93
C LEU A 46 -3.72 0.14 -19.69
N ALA A 47 -3.53 1.45 -19.67
CA ALA A 47 -4.30 2.39 -20.48
C ALA A 47 -4.25 2.08 -21.98
N GLN A 48 -3.12 1.52 -22.44
CA GLN A 48 -2.89 1.20 -23.87
C GLN A 48 -3.18 -0.26 -24.18
N THR A 49 -2.84 -1.18 -23.26
CA THR A 49 -2.95 -2.62 -23.50
C THR A 49 -4.33 -3.19 -23.19
N GLY A 50 -5.02 -2.64 -22.20
CA GLY A 50 -6.31 -3.14 -21.71
C GLY A 50 -6.28 -4.60 -21.26
N LEU A 51 -5.09 -5.14 -20.91
CA LEU A 51 -4.93 -6.56 -20.59
C LEU A 51 -5.67 -6.97 -19.31
N THR A 52 -5.76 -6.05 -18.36
CA THR A 52 -6.46 -6.25 -17.10
C THR A 52 -6.77 -4.89 -16.46
N SER A 53 -7.57 -4.88 -15.42
CA SER A 53 -7.74 -3.70 -14.55
C SER A 53 -6.94 -3.92 -13.27
N ALA A 54 -5.96 -3.05 -13.03
CA ALA A 54 -5.13 -3.10 -11.84
C ALA A 54 -4.49 -1.74 -11.54
N SER A 55 -4.45 -1.37 -10.26
CA SER A 55 -3.70 -0.24 -9.74
C SER A 55 -3.58 -0.30 -8.22
N ALA A 56 -2.79 0.59 -7.66
CA ALA A 56 -2.73 0.85 -6.23
C ALA A 56 -2.56 2.36 -6.01
N HIS A 57 -2.89 2.85 -4.81
CA HIS A 57 -2.68 4.25 -4.47
C HIS A 57 -1.19 4.56 -4.33
N PHE A 58 -0.44 3.64 -3.73
CA PHE A 58 0.99 3.77 -3.52
C PHE A 58 1.74 2.52 -3.95
N VAL A 59 2.97 2.74 -4.41
CA VAL A 59 3.98 1.69 -4.56
C VAL A 59 5.20 2.08 -3.73
N ILE A 60 5.67 1.18 -2.88
CA ILE A 60 6.89 1.34 -2.09
C ILE A 60 7.98 0.49 -2.74
N GLY A 61 9.07 1.11 -3.14
CA GLY A 61 10.21 0.44 -3.74
C GLY A 61 11.07 -0.32 -2.73
N TYR A 62 11.93 -1.19 -3.22
CA TYR A 62 12.82 -1.99 -2.36
C TYR A 62 13.95 -1.17 -1.71
N GLU A 63 14.15 0.08 -2.13
CA GLU A 63 15.03 1.06 -1.48
C GLU A 63 14.25 2.00 -0.53
N GLY A 64 12.94 1.78 -0.37
CA GLY A 64 12.06 2.53 0.54
C GLY A 64 11.45 3.79 -0.07
N GLU A 65 11.67 4.05 -1.36
CA GLU A 65 11.03 5.14 -2.07
C GLU A 65 9.52 4.90 -2.19
N ILE A 66 8.70 5.95 -1.97
CA ILE A 66 7.25 5.88 -2.07
C ILE A 66 6.79 6.68 -3.28
N VAL A 67 6.06 6.03 -4.18
CA VAL A 67 5.44 6.65 -5.36
C VAL A 67 3.92 6.61 -5.20
N GLN A 68 3.28 7.77 -5.26
CA GLN A 68 1.82 7.88 -5.29
C GLN A 68 1.32 7.81 -6.74
N CYS A 69 0.45 6.84 -7.03
CA CYS A 69 -0.09 6.57 -8.37
C CYS A 69 -1.53 7.05 -8.55
N ILE A 70 -2.32 7.06 -7.47
CA ILE A 70 -3.74 7.44 -7.47
C ILE A 70 -3.98 8.48 -6.36
N PRO A 71 -4.73 9.55 -6.60
CA PRO A 71 -5.16 10.47 -5.55
C PRO A 71 -6.00 9.75 -4.48
N LEU A 72 -5.93 10.21 -3.23
CA LEU A 72 -6.62 9.57 -2.10
C LEU A 72 -8.16 9.69 -2.15
N ASN A 73 -8.69 10.56 -2.99
CA ASN A 73 -10.13 10.72 -3.22
C ASN A 73 -10.62 9.95 -4.46
N GLU A 74 -9.77 9.12 -5.06
CA GLU A 74 -10.11 8.26 -6.20
C GLU A 74 -9.89 6.78 -5.83
N MET A 75 -10.71 5.88 -6.39
CA MET A 75 -10.58 4.43 -6.23
C MET A 75 -9.39 3.88 -7.01
N ALA A 76 -8.66 2.93 -6.43
CA ALA A 76 -7.73 2.06 -7.14
C ALA A 76 -8.37 0.69 -7.43
N TYR A 77 -7.90 -0.01 -8.44
CA TYR A 77 -8.32 -1.38 -8.76
C TYR A 77 -7.34 -2.40 -8.17
N ALA A 78 -7.45 -2.67 -6.88
CA ALA A 78 -6.52 -3.52 -6.13
C ALA A 78 -7.18 -4.74 -5.47
N VAL A 79 -8.34 -4.58 -4.85
CA VAL A 79 -9.04 -5.64 -4.11
C VAL A 79 -10.51 -5.66 -4.52
N ILE A 80 -10.92 -6.70 -5.23
CA ILE A 80 -12.30 -6.83 -5.73
C ILE A 80 -13.28 -6.84 -4.55
N GLY A 81 -14.27 -5.96 -4.59
CA GLY A 81 -15.28 -5.81 -3.56
C GLY A 81 -14.91 -4.85 -2.42
N GLU A 82 -13.66 -4.38 -2.37
CA GLU A 82 -13.15 -3.51 -1.29
C GLU A 82 -12.64 -2.15 -1.80
N ASN A 83 -12.55 -1.96 -3.13
CA ASN A 83 -11.92 -0.77 -3.72
C ASN A 83 -12.64 0.55 -3.39
N ASP A 84 -13.94 0.51 -3.13
CA ASP A 84 -14.78 1.69 -2.88
C ASP A 84 -14.67 2.25 -1.45
N HIS A 85 -13.91 1.58 -0.58
CA HIS A 85 -13.71 2.02 0.81
C HIS A 85 -12.30 1.72 1.36
N SER A 86 -11.31 1.53 0.49
CA SER A 86 -9.95 1.20 0.90
C SER A 86 -8.86 1.95 0.15
N ILE A 87 -7.72 2.09 0.83
CA ILE A 87 -6.43 2.50 0.22
C ILE A 87 -5.56 1.25 0.09
N SER A 88 -4.95 1.07 -1.07
CA SER A 88 -4.05 -0.07 -1.35
C SER A 88 -2.61 0.37 -1.58
N ILE A 89 -1.67 -0.39 -1.02
CA ILE A 89 -0.24 -0.15 -1.04
C ILE A 89 0.47 -1.38 -1.59
N GLU A 90 1.15 -1.26 -2.71
CA GLU A 90 2.00 -2.30 -3.29
C GLU A 90 3.44 -2.17 -2.77
N CYS A 91 4.01 -3.26 -2.30
CA CYS A 91 5.37 -3.31 -1.78
C CYS A 91 6.28 -4.11 -2.71
N CYS A 92 7.37 -3.49 -3.15
CA CYS A 92 8.44 -4.15 -3.89
C CYS A 92 9.31 -4.99 -2.94
N TYR A 93 9.98 -5.99 -3.49
CA TYR A 93 10.85 -6.90 -2.77
C TYR A 93 11.91 -7.48 -3.71
N LEU A 94 12.93 -8.16 -3.17
CA LEU A 94 14.04 -8.70 -3.93
C LEU A 94 14.04 -10.22 -3.95
N ASP A 95 13.84 -10.87 -2.81
CA ASP A 95 13.97 -12.31 -2.64
C ASP A 95 12.69 -13.06 -3.03
N GLN A 96 12.83 -14.29 -3.53
CA GLN A 96 11.72 -15.09 -4.05
C GLN A 96 10.63 -15.42 -3.02
N ASP A 97 10.93 -15.34 -1.73
CA ASP A 97 9.97 -15.56 -0.64
C ASP A 97 8.98 -14.39 -0.45
N GLY A 98 9.23 -13.25 -1.09
CA GLY A 98 8.35 -12.08 -1.00
C GLY A 98 8.55 -11.23 0.24
N LYS A 99 9.61 -11.48 1.04
CA LYS A 99 9.92 -10.67 2.23
C LYS A 99 10.30 -9.25 1.82
N PHE A 100 9.73 -8.26 2.48
CA PHE A 100 10.09 -6.86 2.26
C PHE A 100 11.52 -6.58 2.74
N THR A 101 12.23 -5.73 2.02
CA THR A 101 13.51 -5.20 2.51
C THR A 101 13.28 -4.34 3.76
N ASP A 102 14.31 -4.12 4.56
CA ASP A 102 14.20 -3.24 5.73
C ASP A 102 13.76 -1.83 5.32
N ALA A 103 14.24 -1.33 4.19
CA ALA A 103 13.86 -0.02 3.66
C ALA A 103 12.36 0.05 3.28
N THR A 104 11.86 -0.97 2.55
CA THR A 104 10.43 -1.09 2.23
C THR A 104 9.59 -1.18 3.50
N TYR A 105 10.01 -2.00 4.45
CA TYR A 105 9.32 -2.22 5.71
C TYR A 105 9.18 -0.92 6.52
N GLN A 106 10.28 -0.18 6.70
CA GLN A 106 10.25 1.09 7.42
C GLN A 106 9.39 2.15 6.75
N SER A 107 9.43 2.22 5.41
CA SER A 107 8.58 3.14 4.64
C SER A 107 7.10 2.74 4.73
N LEU A 108 6.80 1.44 4.74
CA LEU A 108 5.44 0.94 4.92
C LEU A 108 4.88 1.31 6.30
N LEU A 109 5.65 1.14 7.38
CA LEU A 109 5.22 1.52 8.73
C LEU A 109 4.87 3.01 8.80
N LYS A 110 5.72 3.88 8.24
CA LYS A 110 5.48 5.34 8.21
C LYS A 110 4.25 5.71 7.40
N LEU A 111 4.08 5.10 6.21
CA LEU A 111 2.93 5.37 5.35
C LEU A 111 1.62 4.89 5.99
N LEU A 112 1.62 3.69 6.57
CA LEU A 112 0.45 3.16 7.29
C LEU A 112 0.10 4.04 8.50
N GLY A 113 1.07 4.44 9.30
CA GLY A 113 0.86 5.34 10.44
C GLY A 113 0.22 6.66 10.02
N TRP A 114 0.73 7.29 8.98
CA TRP A 114 0.16 8.52 8.43
C TRP A 114 -1.27 8.34 7.91
N LEU A 115 -1.54 7.28 7.13
CA LEU A 115 -2.90 6.99 6.62
C LEU A 115 -3.89 6.67 7.75
N MET A 116 -3.44 5.97 8.80
CA MET A 116 -4.29 5.67 9.95
C MET A 116 -4.68 6.95 10.71
N GLU A 117 -3.79 7.92 10.87
CA GLU A 117 -4.10 9.22 11.44
C GLU A 117 -5.06 10.01 10.54
N GLU A 118 -4.80 10.07 9.23
CA GLU A 118 -5.62 10.81 8.26
C GLU A 118 -7.08 10.32 8.24
N TYR A 119 -7.30 8.99 8.35
CA TYR A 119 -8.63 8.39 8.25
C TYR A 119 -9.21 7.92 9.59
N ASN A 120 -8.53 8.20 10.70
CA ASN A 120 -8.92 7.76 12.04
C ASN A 120 -9.15 6.25 12.13
N LEU A 121 -8.19 5.47 11.62
CA LEU A 121 -8.18 4.01 11.61
C LEU A 121 -7.33 3.45 12.75
N ASP A 122 -7.58 2.20 13.10
CA ASP A 122 -6.71 1.46 14.02
C ASP A 122 -5.96 0.32 13.32
N VAL A 123 -5.08 -0.37 14.05
CA VAL A 123 -4.25 -1.46 13.49
C VAL A 123 -5.11 -2.62 12.96
N SER A 124 -6.32 -2.82 13.47
CA SER A 124 -7.24 -3.86 12.99
C SER A 124 -7.80 -3.57 11.60
N ASP A 125 -7.75 -2.31 11.14
CA ASP A 125 -8.18 -1.88 9.81
C ASP A 125 -7.08 -2.07 8.75
N VAL A 126 -5.86 -2.40 9.17
CA VAL A 126 -4.77 -2.78 8.27
C VAL A 126 -4.89 -4.27 7.93
N LYS A 127 -5.08 -4.56 6.66
CA LYS A 127 -5.37 -5.90 6.10
C LYS A 127 -4.32 -6.31 5.07
N ARG A 128 -4.17 -7.62 4.88
CA ARG A 128 -3.53 -8.19 3.69
C ARG A 128 -4.58 -8.36 2.60
N HIS A 129 -4.19 -8.34 1.35
CA HIS A 129 -5.10 -8.78 0.26
C HIS A 129 -5.66 -10.18 0.54
N TYR A 130 -4.88 -11.06 1.19
CA TYR A 130 -5.29 -12.38 1.64
C TYR A 130 -6.57 -12.36 2.50
N ASP A 131 -6.72 -11.37 3.34
CA ASP A 131 -7.86 -11.25 4.27
C ASP A 131 -9.18 -10.93 3.56
N ALA A 132 -9.10 -10.50 2.29
CA ALA A 132 -10.25 -10.24 1.40
C ALA A 132 -10.30 -11.22 0.23
N GLY A 133 -10.54 -12.51 0.51
CA GLY A 133 -10.75 -13.51 -0.53
C GLY A 133 -9.68 -14.57 -0.69
N GLY A 134 -8.64 -14.57 0.16
CA GLY A 134 -7.70 -15.68 0.27
C GLY A 134 -6.56 -15.71 -0.76
N LYS A 135 -6.35 -14.63 -1.52
CA LYS A 135 -5.18 -14.52 -2.40
C LYS A 135 -3.89 -14.51 -1.57
N LEU A 136 -2.88 -15.30 -1.96
CA LEU A 136 -1.58 -15.34 -1.26
C LEU A 136 -0.78 -14.04 -1.50
N CYS A 137 -1.24 -12.96 -0.91
CA CYS A 137 -0.70 -11.62 -1.07
C CYS A 137 -0.89 -10.81 0.23
N PRO A 138 0.19 -10.24 0.77
CA PRO A 138 1.61 -10.41 0.40
C PRO A 138 2.15 -11.78 0.84
N LEU A 139 2.79 -12.51 -0.07
CA LEU A 139 3.13 -13.93 0.10
C LEU A 139 3.84 -14.24 1.42
N TYR A 140 4.96 -13.58 1.70
CA TYR A 140 5.75 -13.83 2.91
C TYR A 140 4.92 -13.67 4.19
N TYR A 141 4.08 -12.64 4.26
CA TYR A 141 3.26 -12.31 5.43
C TYR A 141 1.94 -13.12 5.51
N VAL A 142 1.66 -13.93 4.51
CA VAL A 142 0.63 -14.98 4.55
C VAL A 142 1.22 -16.30 5.02
N GLU A 143 2.41 -16.66 4.55
CA GLU A 143 3.11 -17.89 4.94
C GLU A 143 3.75 -17.81 6.34
N HIS A 144 4.01 -16.58 6.85
CA HIS A 144 4.61 -16.30 8.15
C HIS A 144 3.68 -15.39 8.96
N GLU A 145 2.68 -15.97 9.61
CA GLU A 145 1.69 -15.22 10.40
C GLU A 145 2.33 -14.40 11.53
N ASP A 146 3.39 -14.93 12.16
CA ASP A 146 4.18 -14.22 13.16
C ASP A 146 4.84 -12.94 12.62
N ALA A 147 5.28 -12.95 11.37
CA ALA A 147 5.82 -11.76 10.69
C ALA A 147 4.73 -10.72 10.41
N TRP A 148 3.51 -11.16 10.07
CA TRP A 148 2.37 -10.26 9.90
C TRP A 148 1.96 -9.62 11.23
N GLU A 149 1.83 -10.40 12.29
CA GLU A 149 1.51 -9.89 13.63
C GLU A 149 2.58 -8.93 14.15
N LYS A 150 3.87 -9.24 13.86
CA LYS A 150 4.96 -8.32 14.18
C LYS A 150 4.81 -6.98 13.43
N LEU A 151 4.51 -7.00 12.13
CA LEU A 151 4.30 -5.79 11.34
C LEU A 151 3.19 -4.93 11.96
N ARG A 152 2.06 -5.53 12.34
CA ARG A 152 0.95 -4.84 12.99
C ARG A 152 1.35 -4.23 14.34
N ALA A 153 2.13 -4.94 15.14
CA ALA A 153 2.66 -4.42 16.40
C ALA A 153 3.61 -3.22 16.17
N ASP A 154 4.50 -3.32 15.20
CA ASP A 154 5.46 -2.28 14.85
C ASP A 154 4.77 -1.00 14.35
N ILE A 155 3.63 -1.10 13.64
CA ILE A 155 2.81 0.07 13.26
C ILE A 155 2.35 0.81 14.53
N GLY A 156 1.82 0.08 15.51
CA GLY A 156 1.35 0.65 16.77
C GLY A 156 2.45 1.36 17.56
N GLU A 157 3.69 0.87 17.49
CA GLU A 157 4.85 1.53 18.10
C GLU A 157 5.23 2.80 17.34
N ALA A 158 5.29 2.75 16.00
CA ALA A 158 5.62 3.90 15.17
C ALA A 158 4.64 5.08 15.36
N ILE A 159 3.35 4.81 15.54
CA ILE A 159 2.34 5.86 15.82
C ILE A 159 2.59 6.49 17.18
N ARG A 160 2.88 5.71 18.22
CA ARG A 160 3.17 6.24 19.55
C ARG A 160 4.41 7.14 19.57
N ASP A 161 5.44 6.77 18.81
CA ASP A 161 6.66 7.57 18.69
C ASP A 161 6.41 8.91 18.01
N LEU A 162 5.61 8.93 16.94
CA LEU A 162 5.20 10.17 16.26
C LEU A 162 4.40 11.10 17.16
N GLN A 163 3.51 10.57 17.98
CA GLN A 163 2.70 11.34 18.93
C GLN A 163 3.54 11.90 20.10
N ALA A 164 4.57 11.16 20.54
CA ALA A 164 5.49 11.61 21.56
C ALA A 164 6.37 12.78 21.08
N ASP A 165 6.92 12.69 19.87
CA ASP A 165 7.73 13.75 19.26
C ASP A 165 6.92 15.03 18.97
N GLY A 166 5.63 14.90 18.63
CA GLY A 166 4.73 16.03 18.39
C GLY A 166 4.36 16.82 19.65
N SER A 167 4.38 16.18 20.83
CA SER A 167 4.04 16.80 22.11
C SER A 167 5.14 17.70 22.69
N ASP A 168 6.40 17.52 22.26
CA ASP A 168 7.55 18.30 22.75
C ASP A 168 7.76 19.62 21.98
N THR A 169 7.00 19.88 20.92
CA THR A 169 7.13 21.10 20.09
C THR A 169 6.13 22.20 20.42
N GLU A 170 5.22 22.00 21.37
CA GLU A 170 4.20 23.01 21.80
C GLU A 170 4.46 23.61 23.20
N ASN A 171 5.72 23.79 23.63
CA ASN A 171 6.06 24.55 24.86
C ASN A 171 6.99 25.72 24.57
#